data_12487905845ed0fd66fa69e015c78537
#
_entry.id   12487905845ed0fd66fa69e015c78537
#
_cell.length_a   1.000
_cell.length_b   1.000
_cell.length_c   1.000
_cell.angle_alpha   90.00
_cell.angle_beta   90.00
_cell.angle_gamma   90.00
#
_symmetry.space_group_name_H-M   'P 1'
#
loop_
_entity.id
_entity.type
_entity.pdbx_description
1 polymer ?
#
loop_
_entity_poly.entity_id
_entity_poly.type
_entity_poly.pdbx_seq_one_letter_code
_entity_poly.pdbx_strand_id
1 'polypeptide(L)'
;MIKLNINGKDFTVDADPEMPLLWAIRDLLGLTGTKFGCGIAQCGACTVHLDGQPIRSCQTSVGEVGDGKVTTIEAIDGKVAQTIQAVWTEMDVPQCGYCQSGQIMSAVALITENKKPTDADIDNAMSGNLCRCATY
;
A
#
# COMPACT_ATOMS: atom_id res chain seq x y z
N MET A 1 -1.74 -24.11 -5.30
CA MET A 1 -2.38 -23.02 -6.08
C MET A 1 -3.25 -22.19 -5.16
N ILE A 2 -3.00 -20.90 -5.09
CA ILE A 2 -3.74 -19.97 -4.24
C ILE A 2 -4.46 -18.97 -5.14
N LYS A 3 -5.72 -18.69 -4.83
CA LYS A 3 -6.49 -17.65 -5.51
C LYS A 3 -6.31 -16.33 -4.77
N LEU A 4 -6.06 -15.26 -5.51
CA LEU A 4 -5.93 -13.91 -4.98
C LEU A 4 -6.74 -12.95 -5.85
N ASN A 5 -7.52 -12.07 -5.22
CA ASN A 5 -8.14 -10.95 -5.91
C ASN A 5 -7.26 -9.71 -5.74
N ILE A 6 -6.61 -9.30 -6.82
CA ILE A 6 -5.70 -8.15 -6.84
C ILE A 6 -6.20 -7.15 -7.86
N ASN A 7 -6.51 -5.95 -7.40
CA ASN A 7 -6.98 -4.85 -8.26
C ASN A 7 -8.22 -5.22 -9.08
N GLY A 8 -9.15 -5.95 -8.46
CA GLY A 8 -10.40 -6.35 -9.09
C GLY A 8 -10.29 -7.52 -10.07
N LYS A 9 -9.13 -8.16 -10.15
CA LYS A 9 -8.91 -9.34 -10.98
C LYS A 9 -8.54 -10.55 -10.13
N ASP A 10 -9.07 -11.71 -10.50
CA ASP A 10 -8.74 -12.96 -9.85
C ASP A 10 -7.51 -13.60 -10.50
N PHE A 11 -6.54 -13.92 -9.68
CA PHE A 11 -5.32 -14.61 -10.09
C PHE A 11 -5.22 -15.94 -9.36
N THR A 12 -4.66 -16.93 -10.04
CA THR A 12 -4.27 -18.19 -9.42
C THR A 12 -2.75 -18.26 -9.46
N VAL A 13 -2.12 -18.27 -8.30
CA VAL A 13 -0.66 -18.26 -8.18
C VAL A 13 -0.17 -19.58 -7.57
N ASP A 14 0.97 -20.06 -8.05
CA ASP A 14 1.68 -21.17 -7.45
C ASP A 14 2.63 -20.62 -6.39
N ALA A 15 2.15 -20.56 -5.18
CA ALA A 15 2.88 -19.98 -4.06
C ALA A 15 2.64 -20.79 -2.79
N ASP A 16 3.65 -20.77 -1.92
CA ASP A 16 3.50 -21.27 -0.55
C ASP A 16 2.53 -20.35 0.20
N PRO A 17 1.55 -20.88 0.97
CA PRO A 17 0.64 -20.07 1.78
C PRO A 17 1.34 -19.10 2.72
N GLU A 18 2.54 -19.42 3.17
CA GLU A 18 3.35 -18.55 4.03
C GLU A 18 4.12 -17.46 3.29
N MET A 19 4.11 -17.48 1.94
CA MET A 19 4.79 -16.46 1.15
C MET A 19 4.23 -15.07 1.49
N PRO A 20 5.09 -14.06 1.76
CA PRO A 20 4.61 -12.69 1.92
C PRO A 20 3.89 -12.19 0.67
N LEU A 21 2.74 -11.55 0.88
CA LEU A 21 1.92 -10.99 -0.20
C LEU A 21 2.73 -10.05 -1.09
N LEU A 22 3.67 -9.30 -0.52
CA LEU A 22 4.55 -8.39 -1.28
C LEU A 22 5.23 -9.09 -2.45
N TRP A 23 5.77 -10.30 -2.24
CA TRP A 23 6.49 -11.03 -3.29
C TRP A 23 5.53 -11.61 -4.33
N ALA A 24 4.34 -12.04 -3.93
CA ALA A 24 3.32 -12.46 -4.89
C ALA A 24 2.94 -11.29 -5.82
N ILE A 25 2.74 -10.10 -5.27
CA ILE A 25 2.43 -8.89 -6.03
C ILE A 25 3.57 -8.53 -6.98
N ARG A 26 4.81 -8.48 -6.49
CA ARG A 26 5.97 -8.01 -7.28
C ARG A 26 6.51 -9.06 -8.24
N ASP A 27 6.73 -10.28 -7.74
CA ASP A 27 7.49 -11.29 -8.48
C ASP A 27 6.59 -12.19 -9.32
N LEU A 28 5.40 -12.54 -8.85
CA LEU A 28 4.48 -13.41 -9.57
C LEU A 28 3.55 -12.64 -10.50
N LEU A 29 3.10 -11.45 -10.08
CA LEU A 29 2.16 -10.63 -10.86
C LEU A 29 2.80 -9.45 -11.56
N GLY A 30 4.06 -9.14 -11.29
CA GLY A 30 4.81 -8.07 -11.94
C GLY A 30 4.34 -6.65 -11.58
N LEU A 31 3.59 -6.49 -10.49
CA LEU A 31 3.12 -5.18 -10.03
C LEU A 31 4.18 -4.56 -9.11
N THR A 32 5.04 -3.72 -9.65
CA THR A 32 6.25 -3.24 -8.99
C THR A 32 6.10 -1.90 -8.27
N GLY A 33 4.92 -1.30 -8.29
CA GLY A 33 4.64 -0.03 -7.60
C GLY A 33 4.73 -0.14 -6.08
N THR A 34 4.34 -1.26 -5.50
CA THR A 34 4.51 -1.58 -4.08
C THR A 34 5.96 -1.98 -3.83
N LYS A 35 6.61 -1.39 -2.81
CA LYS A 35 8.05 -1.50 -2.60
C LYS A 35 8.41 -2.31 -1.37
N PHE A 36 9.60 -2.92 -1.41
CA PHE A 36 10.24 -3.57 -0.28
C PHE A 36 11.23 -2.60 0.39
N GLY A 37 11.18 -2.52 1.71
CA GLY A 37 12.14 -1.75 2.50
C GLY A 37 12.69 -2.58 3.67
N CYS A 38 12.01 -2.60 4.81
CA CYS A 38 12.49 -3.27 6.02
C CYS A 38 12.19 -4.77 6.10
N GLY A 39 11.08 -5.23 5.51
CA GLY A 39 10.62 -6.63 5.63
C GLY A 39 10.02 -7.00 6.99
N ILE A 40 9.90 -6.04 7.91
CA ILE A 40 9.43 -6.24 9.30
C ILE A 40 8.27 -5.30 9.67
N ALA A 41 7.52 -4.85 8.69
CA ALA A 41 6.34 -3.99 8.83
C ALA A 41 6.59 -2.60 9.46
N GLN A 42 7.82 -2.09 9.43
CA GLN A 42 8.18 -0.82 10.07
C GLN A 42 8.24 0.38 9.12
N CYS A 43 8.71 0.20 7.87
CA CYS A 43 8.95 1.34 6.98
C CYS A 43 7.72 1.82 6.18
N GLY A 44 6.73 0.98 6.00
CA GLY A 44 5.50 1.31 5.27
C GLY A 44 5.60 1.31 3.74
N ALA A 45 6.78 1.05 3.16
CA ALA A 45 6.95 1.06 1.71
C ALA A 45 6.09 0.01 0.99
N CYS A 46 5.73 -1.07 1.68
CA CYS A 46 4.95 -2.19 1.17
C CYS A 46 3.43 -2.04 1.39
N THR A 47 2.95 -0.90 1.84
CA THR A 47 1.54 -0.71 2.18
C THR A 47 0.64 -0.93 0.97
N VAL A 48 -0.34 -1.81 1.14
CA VAL A 48 -1.46 -2.04 0.21
C VAL A 48 -2.76 -1.98 1.00
N HIS A 49 -3.90 -1.98 0.32
CA HIS A 49 -5.20 -2.10 1.00
C HIS A 49 -5.71 -3.53 0.88
N LEU A 50 -6.18 -4.07 1.99
CA LEU A 50 -6.95 -5.31 2.04
C LEU A 50 -8.36 -4.97 2.52
N ASP A 51 -9.35 -5.15 1.65
CA ASP A 51 -10.74 -4.74 1.90
C ASP A 51 -10.85 -3.27 2.37
N GLY A 52 -10.06 -2.39 1.79
CA GLY A 52 -10.02 -0.96 2.11
C GLY A 52 -9.17 -0.58 3.31
N GLN A 53 -8.60 -1.54 4.03
CA GLN A 53 -7.74 -1.27 5.19
C GLN A 53 -6.26 -1.33 4.81
N PRO A 54 -5.42 -0.40 5.29
CA PRO A 54 -3.99 -0.44 5.00
C PRO A 54 -3.33 -1.58 5.76
N ILE A 55 -2.55 -2.38 5.04
CA ILE A 55 -1.77 -3.47 5.61
C ILE A 55 -0.32 -3.42 5.11
N ARG A 56 0.57 -4.07 5.84
CA ARG A 56 1.97 -4.25 5.45
C ARG A 56 2.13 -5.57 4.71
N SER A 57 2.22 -5.53 3.39
CA SER A 57 2.27 -6.73 2.56
C SER A 57 3.54 -7.58 2.77
N CYS A 58 4.60 -6.99 3.33
CA CYS A 58 5.82 -7.75 3.67
C CYS A 58 5.63 -8.72 4.85
N GLN A 59 4.63 -8.50 5.69
CA GLN A 59 4.33 -9.33 6.87
C GLN A 59 2.94 -9.97 6.83
N THR A 60 2.25 -9.87 5.72
CA THR A 60 0.97 -10.55 5.49
C THR A 60 1.19 -11.68 4.51
N SER A 61 0.91 -12.92 4.88
CA SER A 61 1.07 -14.05 3.97
C SER A 61 -0.08 -14.15 2.97
N VAL A 62 0.18 -14.76 1.81
CA VAL A 62 -0.88 -14.96 0.80
C VAL A 62 -2.02 -15.81 1.34
N GLY A 63 -1.72 -16.74 2.25
CA GLY A 63 -2.73 -17.56 2.90
C GLY A 63 -3.66 -16.77 3.81
N GLU A 64 -3.14 -15.75 4.49
CA GLU A 64 -3.94 -14.86 5.36
C GLU A 64 -4.90 -13.97 4.59
N VAL A 65 -4.57 -13.62 3.34
CA VAL A 65 -5.44 -12.78 2.50
C VAL A 65 -6.78 -13.46 2.21
N GLY A 66 -6.77 -14.77 1.98
CA GLY A 66 -7.99 -15.52 1.70
C GLY A 66 -8.76 -14.94 0.50
N ASP A 67 -10.07 -14.73 0.70
CA ASP A 67 -10.95 -14.15 -0.32
C ASP A 67 -10.96 -12.61 -0.30
N GLY A 68 -10.08 -11.98 0.47
CA GLY A 68 -9.98 -10.54 0.58
C GLY A 68 -9.58 -9.85 -0.73
N LYS A 69 -10.03 -8.61 -0.89
CA LYS A 69 -9.73 -7.80 -2.08
C LYS A 69 -8.54 -6.91 -1.80
N VAL A 70 -7.44 -7.17 -2.50
CA VAL A 70 -6.21 -6.39 -2.40
C VAL A 70 -6.21 -5.29 -3.46
N THR A 71 -5.91 -4.06 -3.03
CA THR A 71 -5.70 -2.93 -3.93
C THR A 71 -4.29 -2.39 -3.75
N THR A 72 -3.57 -2.27 -4.85
CA THR A 72 -2.21 -1.70 -4.88
C THR A 72 -2.22 -0.28 -5.43
N ILE A 73 -1.06 0.40 -5.37
CA ILE A 73 -0.91 1.76 -5.90
C ILE A 73 -1.24 1.85 -7.39
N GLU A 74 -1.05 0.79 -8.14
CA GLU A 74 -1.34 0.75 -9.59
C GLU A 74 -2.83 0.89 -9.91
N ALA A 75 -3.71 0.57 -8.97
CA ALA A 75 -5.15 0.59 -9.21
C ALA A 75 -5.95 1.33 -8.15
N ILE A 76 -5.27 2.02 -7.22
CA ILE A 76 -6.00 2.83 -6.24
C ILE A 76 -6.80 3.90 -6.97
N ASP A 77 -8.08 3.99 -6.69
CA ASP A 77 -9.01 4.84 -7.41
C ASP A 77 -10.01 5.51 -6.46
N GLY A 78 -10.86 6.34 -7.04
CA GLY A 78 -11.85 7.13 -6.33
C GLY A 78 -11.41 8.57 -6.09
N LYS A 79 -12.36 9.39 -5.67
CA LYS A 79 -12.14 10.84 -5.52
C LYS A 79 -11.03 11.18 -4.54
N VAL A 80 -10.95 10.47 -3.41
CA VAL A 80 -9.92 10.69 -2.40
C VAL A 80 -8.53 10.39 -2.98
N ALA A 81 -8.36 9.23 -3.61
CA ALA A 81 -7.09 8.84 -4.21
C ALA A 81 -6.65 9.82 -5.31
N GLN A 82 -7.56 10.20 -6.17
CA GLN A 82 -7.28 11.16 -7.26
C GLN A 82 -6.87 12.52 -6.71
N THR A 83 -7.55 13.01 -5.68
CA THR A 83 -7.24 14.29 -5.03
C THR A 83 -5.88 14.25 -4.38
N ILE A 84 -5.57 13.19 -3.64
CA ILE A 84 -4.27 13.03 -2.96
C ILE A 84 -3.14 12.99 -4.00
N GLN A 85 -3.28 12.19 -5.05
CA GLN A 85 -2.27 12.09 -6.11
C GLN A 85 -2.06 13.42 -6.83
N ALA A 86 -3.13 14.18 -7.09
CA ALA A 86 -3.06 15.50 -7.69
C ALA A 86 -2.30 16.49 -6.81
N VAL A 87 -2.60 16.53 -5.52
CA VAL A 87 -1.90 17.38 -4.55
C VAL A 87 -0.43 16.98 -4.42
N TRP A 88 -0.14 15.68 -4.38
CA TRP A 88 1.24 15.17 -4.36
C TRP A 88 2.05 15.67 -5.53
N THR A 89 1.46 15.65 -6.71
CA THR A 89 2.09 16.13 -7.93
C THR A 89 2.24 17.66 -7.94
N GLU A 90 1.19 18.38 -7.54
CA GLU A 90 1.18 19.84 -7.51
C GLU A 90 2.22 20.39 -6.53
N MET A 91 2.37 19.79 -5.37
CA MET A 91 3.33 20.18 -4.34
C MET A 91 4.74 19.63 -4.58
N ASP A 92 4.91 18.79 -5.59
CA ASP A 92 6.20 18.17 -5.93
C ASP A 92 6.82 17.44 -4.72
N VAL A 93 6.01 16.65 -4.03
CA VAL A 93 6.38 16.00 -2.76
C VAL A 93 7.55 15.02 -2.92
N PRO A 94 7.58 14.13 -3.94
CA PRO A 94 8.63 13.11 -4.01
C PRO A 94 10.02 13.68 -4.25
N GLN A 95 11.00 13.07 -3.59
CA GLN A 95 12.41 13.22 -3.96
C GLN A 95 12.86 11.98 -4.74
N CYS A 96 13.35 10.90 -4.08
CA CYS A 96 13.66 9.68 -4.81
C CYS A 96 12.41 8.89 -5.24
N GLY A 97 11.30 9.07 -4.57
CA GLY A 97 10.01 8.45 -4.89
C GLY A 97 9.80 7.06 -4.32
N TYR A 98 10.80 6.44 -3.71
CA TYR A 98 10.73 5.04 -3.28
C TYR A 98 9.65 4.79 -2.22
N CYS A 99 9.49 5.68 -1.25
CA CYS A 99 8.52 5.55 -0.16
C CYS A 99 7.11 6.02 -0.54
N GLN A 100 6.93 6.65 -1.70
CA GLN A 100 5.73 7.43 -1.98
C GLN A 100 4.50 6.58 -2.24
N SER A 101 4.63 5.40 -2.86
CA SER A 101 3.50 4.50 -3.03
C SER A 101 2.89 4.10 -1.69
N GLY A 102 3.72 3.73 -0.72
CA GLY A 102 3.29 3.41 0.64
C GLY A 102 2.68 4.61 1.36
N GLN A 103 3.29 5.79 1.23
CA GLN A 103 2.79 7.02 1.81
C GLN A 103 1.39 7.38 1.27
N ILE A 104 1.21 7.32 -0.03
CA ILE A 104 -0.07 7.61 -0.67
C ILE A 104 -1.13 6.61 -0.24
N MET A 105 -0.81 5.31 -0.21
CA MET A 105 -1.76 4.28 0.22
C MET A 105 -2.21 4.50 1.67
N SER A 106 -1.30 4.86 2.57
CA SER A 106 -1.64 5.19 3.96
C SER A 106 -2.49 6.45 4.06
N ALA A 107 -2.16 7.49 3.31
CA ALA A 107 -2.92 8.74 3.29
C ALA A 107 -4.33 8.55 2.74
N VAL A 108 -4.49 7.77 1.66
CA VAL A 108 -5.81 7.45 1.09
C VAL A 108 -6.68 6.73 2.13
N ALA A 109 -6.13 5.76 2.84
CA ALA A 109 -6.85 5.04 3.88
C ALA A 109 -7.31 5.98 5.00
N LEU A 110 -6.43 6.87 5.47
CA LEU A 110 -6.75 7.85 6.50
C LEU A 110 -7.91 8.77 6.09
N ILE A 111 -7.80 9.40 4.92
CA ILE A 111 -8.80 10.38 4.46
C ILE A 111 -10.12 9.71 4.09
N THR A 112 -10.09 8.47 3.64
CA THR A 112 -11.30 7.70 3.35
C THR A 112 -12.09 7.41 4.63
N GLU A 113 -11.39 7.07 5.71
CA GLU A 113 -11.99 6.77 7.01
C GLU A 113 -12.36 8.05 7.78
N ASN A 114 -11.50 9.08 7.74
CA ASN A 114 -11.67 10.34 8.45
C ASN A 114 -11.46 11.51 7.49
N LYS A 115 -12.54 12.14 7.06
CA LYS A 115 -12.51 13.23 6.07
C LYS A 115 -11.93 14.55 6.61
N LYS A 116 -11.82 14.71 7.92
CA LYS A 116 -11.29 15.89 8.58
C LYS A 116 -10.30 15.48 9.67
N PRO A 117 -9.16 14.88 9.31
CA PRO A 117 -8.19 14.43 10.29
C PRO A 117 -7.55 15.64 11.00
N THR A 118 -7.30 15.48 12.29
CA THR A 118 -6.46 16.41 13.05
C THR A 118 -4.99 16.12 12.76
N ASP A 119 -4.09 17.02 13.16
CA ASP A 119 -2.65 16.78 13.04
C ASP A 119 -2.23 15.50 13.78
N ALA A 120 -2.83 15.22 14.94
CA ALA A 120 -2.58 13.98 15.67
C ALA A 120 -3.02 12.74 14.90
N ASP A 121 -4.16 12.79 14.21
CA ASP A 121 -4.64 11.70 13.36
C ASP A 121 -3.68 11.43 12.20
N ILE A 122 -3.16 12.49 11.59
CA ILE A 122 -2.19 12.41 10.50
C ILE A 122 -0.88 11.81 11.01
N ASP A 123 -0.37 12.28 12.12
CA ASP A 123 0.85 11.77 12.74
C ASP A 123 0.72 10.28 13.05
N ASN A 124 -0.40 9.86 13.66
CA ASN A 124 -0.63 8.46 13.99
C ASN A 124 -0.74 7.56 12.76
N ALA A 125 -1.41 8.03 11.71
CA ALA A 125 -1.60 7.25 10.49
C ALA A 125 -0.34 7.17 9.64
N MET A 126 0.50 8.22 9.62
CA MET A 126 1.63 8.36 8.73
C MET A 126 2.98 8.05 9.38
N SER A 127 3.05 7.96 10.71
CA SER A 127 4.31 7.73 11.44
C SER A 127 4.99 6.40 11.11
N GLY A 128 4.24 5.42 10.64
CA GLY A 128 4.77 4.13 10.17
C GLY A 128 5.29 4.16 8.73
N ASN A 129 5.34 5.32 8.07
CA ASN A 129 5.85 5.49 6.72
C ASN A 129 7.15 6.27 6.78
N LEU A 130 8.28 5.59 6.55
CA LEU A 130 9.61 6.18 6.65
C LEU A 130 10.07 6.69 5.28
N CYS A 131 10.75 7.83 5.30
CA CYS A 131 11.35 8.44 4.12
C CYS A 131 12.79 8.83 4.40
N ARG A 132 13.73 8.24 3.68
CA ARG A 132 15.15 8.56 3.81
C ARG A 132 15.46 9.99 3.35
N CYS A 133 14.67 10.51 2.42
CA CYS A 133 14.80 11.87 1.90
C CYS A 133 14.06 12.92 2.75
N ALA A 134 13.38 12.50 3.80
CA ALA A 134 12.64 13.36 4.74
C ALA A 134 11.51 14.18 4.07
N THR A 135 10.72 13.55 3.22
CA THR A 135 9.55 14.19 2.57
C THR A 135 8.32 14.31 3.49
N TYR A 136 8.48 14.13 4.76
CA TYR A 136 7.41 14.12 5.76
C TYR A 136 6.45 15.31 5.72
#